data_2f726fd3a1ae1c4ced91e5b80fe71727
#
_entry.id   2f726fd3a1ae1c4ced91e5b80fe71727
#
_cell.length_a   1.000
_cell.length_b   1.000
_cell.length_c   1.000
_cell.angle_alpha   90.00
_cell.angle_beta   90.00
_cell.angle_gamma   90.00
#
_symmetry.space_group_name_H-M   'P 1'
#
loop_
_entity.id
_entity.type
_entity.pdbx_description
1 polymer ?
#
loop_
_entity_poly.entity_id
_entity_poly.type
_entity_poly.pdbx_seq_one_letter_code
_entity_poly.pdbx_strand_id
1 'polypeptide(L)'
;HVREEDGTPSRRLELYKEVVDRVRSSGTDVILNLTTGMGGDLDIGQGDNPLDFGPMTDMANVMERIANAEQFLPEICTLDAGTLNFGDSSVITVNTPNDLRKAAKKLKEIGVKPEIEAFDLGNMWFGAQLYKEGLLSDPPLFQMCMGIPWGAPATTLAMQAMKDIMPKEGVWSGFAISKNEMPFVAQTILMGGNPRVGLEDNLYLSKGKLATNAQLVEKAIRIADEIGYSPMTPAETREKLKLIKHK
;
A
#
# COMPACT_ATOMS: atom_id res chain seq x y z
N HIS A 1 -2.76 -8.65 1.49
CA HIS A 1 -4.08 -8.92 2.08
C HIS A 1 -4.27 -10.42 2.28
N VAL A 2 -4.64 -10.83 3.49
CA VAL A 2 -5.10 -12.20 3.75
C VAL A 2 -6.55 -12.37 3.29
N ARG A 3 -6.93 -13.60 2.97
CA ARG A 3 -8.26 -13.90 2.40
C ARG A 3 -8.90 -15.08 3.12
N GLU A 4 -10.24 -15.06 3.13
CA GLU A 4 -11.04 -16.20 3.53
C GLU A 4 -10.97 -17.32 2.47
N GLU A 5 -11.51 -18.48 2.75
CA GLU A 5 -11.51 -19.63 1.83
C GLU A 5 -12.25 -19.37 0.51
N ASP A 6 -13.26 -18.49 0.55
CA ASP A 6 -14.02 -18.06 -0.64
C ASP A 6 -13.31 -16.96 -1.46
N GLY A 7 -12.11 -16.51 -1.01
CA GLY A 7 -11.30 -15.49 -1.66
C GLY A 7 -11.65 -14.06 -1.26
N THR A 8 -12.62 -13.83 -0.38
CA THR A 8 -12.93 -12.49 0.12
C THR A 8 -11.80 -11.96 1.02
N PRO A 9 -11.54 -10.64 1.02
CA PRO A 9 -10.56 -10.04 1.92
C PRO A 9 -10.93 -10.24 3.40
N SER A 10 -9.93 -10.43 4.27
CA SER A 10 -10.14 -10.70 5.69
C SER A 10 -9.29 -9.85 6.61
N ARG A 11 -9.81 -9.56 7.82
CA ARG A 11 -9.08 -8.95 8.94
C ARG A 11 -8.72 -9.95 10.04
N ARG A 12 -9.01 -11.24 9.84
CA ARG A 12 -8.76 -12.27 10.85
C ARG A 12 -7.28 -12.38 11.20
N LEU A 13 -6.97 -12.18 12.47
CA LEU A 13 -5.60 -12.17 12.97
C LEU A 13 -4.93 -13.55 12.84
N GLU A 14 -5.71 -14.64 12.89
CA GLU A 14 -5.19 -16.00 12.70
C GLU A 14 -4.59 -16.19 11.30
N LEU A 15 -5.20 -15.62 10.26
CA LEU A 15 -4.70 -15.68 8.89
C LEU A 15 -3.42 -14.85 8.73
N TYR A 16 -3.37 -13.65 9.32
CA TYR A 16 -2.14 -12.86 9.36
C TYR A 16 -1.03 -13.57 10.12
N LYS A 17 -1.37 -14.20 11.26
CA LYS A 17 -0.41 -14.99 12.04
C LYS A 17 0.24 -16.09 11.22
N GLU A 18 -0.58 -16.84 10.49
CA GLU A 18 -0.07 -17.94 9.65
C GLU A 18 0.90 -17.44 8.57
N VAL A 19 0.58 -16.34 7.89
CA VAL A 19 1.46 -15.74 6.89
C VAL A 19 2.77 -15.27 7.53
N VAL A 20 2.69 -14.53 8.64
CA VAL A 20 3.86 -14.00 9.36
C VAL A 20 4.75 -15.14 9.86
N ASP A 21 4.18 -16.16 10.46
CA ASP A 21 4.92 -17.32 10.98
C ASP A 21 5.62 -18.07 9.85
N ARG A 22 4.94 -18.31 8.72
CA ARG A 22 5.53 -18.96 7.55
C ARG A 22 6.68 -18.16 6.96
N VAL A 23 6.53 -16.85 6.82
CA VAL A 23 7.60 -15.97 6.31
C VAL A 23 8.79 -15.98 7.27
N ARG A 24 8.57 -15.75 8.56
CA ARG A 24 9.65 -15.71 9.57
C ARG A 24 10.37 -17.05 9.73
N SER A 25 9.65 -18.16 9.66
CA SER A 25 10.24 -19.52 9.77
C SER A 25 10.91 -20.01 8.50
N SER A 26 10.68 -19.37 7.35
CA SER A 26 11.31 -19.79 6.07
C SER A 26 12.82 -19.55 6.03
N GLY A 27 13.36 -18.75 6.93
CA GLY A 27 14.76 -18.32 6.92
C GLY A 27 15.10 -17.28 5.84
N THR A 28 14.11 -16.86 5.05
CA THR A 28 14.30 -15.81 4.03
C THR A 28 14.34 -14.44 4.69
N ASP A 29 15.41 -13.69 4.45
CA ASP A 29 15.53 -12.33 4.96
C ASP A 29 14.76 -11.34 4.06
N VAL A 30 13.45 -11.21 4.29
CA VAL A 30 12.60 -10.22 3.61
C VAL A 30 12.08 -9.19 4.61
N ILE A 31 11.76 -8.00 4.13
CA ILE A 31 11.05 -6.98 4.90
C ILE A 31 9.56 -7.28 4.81
N LEU A 32 8.94 -7.46 5.97
CA LEU A 32 7.51 -7.75 6.04
C LEU A 32 6.71 -6.46 6.08
N ASN A 33 5.77 -6.33 5.13
CA ASN A 33 4.77 -5.28 5.10
C ASN A 33 3.37 -5.90 5.23
N LEU A 34 2.55 -5.43 6.16
CA LEU A 34 1.16 -5.84 6.31
C LEU A 34 0.24 -4.65 6.02
N THR A 35 -0.88 -4.92 5.35
CA THR A 35 -1.89 -3.89 5.08
C THR A 35 -2.73 -3.56 6.32
N THR A 36 -3.19 -2.31 6.43
CA THR A 36 -4.25 -1.88 7.34
C THR A 36 -5.44 -1.26 6.58
N GLY A 37 -5.48 -1.42 5.27
CA GLY A 37 -6.53 -0.89 4.39
C GLY A 37 -7.90 -1.51 4.64
N MET A 38 -7.96 -2.77 5.09
CA MET A 38 -9.22 -3.49 5.31
C MET A 38 -10.05 -2.88 6.44
N GLY A 39 -11.37 -2.83 6.26
CA GLY A 39 -12.29 -2.21 7.22
C GLY A 39 -12.53 -0.72 6.97
N GLY A 40 -12.27 -0.26 5.76
CA GLY A 40 -12.55 1.10 5.33
C GLY A 40 -13.68 1.24 4.33
N ASP A 41 -14.27 0.15 3.87
CA ASP A 41 -15.24 0.19 2.79
C ASP A 41 -16.66 0.45 3.29
N LEU A 42 -17.30 1.45 2.68
CA LEU A 42 -18.68 1.85 2.89
C LEU A 42 -19.43 1.72 1.55
N ASP A 43 -20.32 0.74 1.46
CA ASP A 43 -21.23 0.56 0.35
C ASP A 43 -22.48 1.42 0.60
N ILE A 44 -22.56 2.56 -0.09
CA ILE A 44 -23.70 3.48 0.03
C ILE A 44 -24.93 2.83 -0.60
N GLY A 45 -26.00 2.76 0.17
CA GLY A 45 -27.26 2.19 -0.28
C GLY A 45 -27.79 2.84 -1.57
N GLN A 46 -28.28 2.00 -2.48
CA GLN A 46 -28.80 2.43 -3.80
C GLN A 46 -30.28 2.78 -3.77
N GLY A 47 -30.96 2.68 -2.61
CA GLY A 47 -32.35 3.09 -2.40
C GLY A 47 -32.48 4.58 -2.10
N ASP A 48 -33.70 4.99 -1.76
CA ASP A 48 -34.06 6.38 -1.43
C ASP A 48 -33.36 6.86 -0.14
N ASN A 49 -32.94 5.94 0.75
CA ASN A 49 -32.22 6.26 1.96
C ASN A 49 -30.72 5.91 1.80
N PRO A 50 -29.82 6.90 1.70
CA PRO A 50 -28.39 6.66 1.54
C PRO A 50 -27.71 6.05 2.77
N LEU A 51 -28.42 5.95 3.90
CA LEU A 51 -27.93 5.31 5.13
C LEU A 51 -28.28 3.80 5.22
N ASP A 52 -29.01 3.28 4.25
CA ASP A 52 -29.23 1.84 4.11
C ASP A 52 -28.01 1.23 3.40
N PHE A 53 -26.97 0.94 4.20
CA PHE A 53 -25.69 0.48 3.68
C PHE A 53 -25.79 -0.90 3.03
N GLY A 54 -25.08 -1.04 1.91
CA GLY A 54 -25.03 -2.27 1.13
C GLY A 54 -24.16 -3.37 1.75
N PRO A 55 -24.19 -4.59 1.18
CA PRO A 55 -23.55 -5.77 1.73
C PRO A 55 -22.01 -5.73 1.68
N MET A 56 -21.42 -4.84 0.91
CA MET A 56 -19.97 -4.68 0.83
C MET A 56 -19.40 -3.77 1.92
N THR A 57 -20.24 -3.22 2.80
CA THR A 57 -19.80 -2.41 3.93
C THR A 57 -19.05 -3.28 4.94
N ASP A 58 -17.78 -2.94 5.20
CA ASP A 58 -16.94 -3.63 6.19
C ASP A 58 -16.35 -2.69 7.26
N MET A 59 -16.90 -1.48 7.38
CA MET A 59 -16.41 -0.40 8.25
C MET A 59 -16.06 -0.88 9.66
N ALA A 60 -14.82 -0.63 10.06
CA ALA A 60 -14.29 -0.89 11.39
C ALA A 60 -13.59 0.36 11.95
N ASN A 61 -13.46 0.45 13.27
CA ASN A 61 -12.68 1.53 13.85
C ASN A 61 -11.19 1.36 13.55
N VAL A 62 -10.46 2.46 13.51
CA VAL A 62 -9.05 2.46 13.07
C VAL A 62 -8.14 1.59 13.94
N MET A 63 -8.42 1.43 15.24
CA MET A 63 -7.60 0.59 16.13
C MET A 63 -7.81 -0.90 15.83
N GLU A 64 -9.01 -1.30 15.45
CA GLU A 64 -9.28 -2.65 14.97
C GLU A 64 -8.57 -2.91 13.63
N ARG A 65 -8.55 -1.93 12.74
CA ARG A 65 -7.89 -2.04 11.43
C ARG A 65 -6.38 -2.23 11.54
N ILE A 66 -5.72 -1.61 12.52
CA ILE A 66 -4.27 -1.74 12.74
C ILE A 66 -3.88 -2.85 13.72
N ALA A 67 -4.83 -3.67 14.19
CA ALA A 67 -4.57 -4.71 15.19
C ALA A 67 -3.53 -5.75 14.73
N ASN A 68 -3.48 -6.07 13.43
CA ASN A 68 -2.46 -6.95 12.86
C ASN A 68 -1.05 -6.35 12.99
N ALA A 69 -0.90 -5.04 12.81
CA ALA A 69 0.37 -4.35 12.98
C ALA A 69 0.81 -4.31 14.46
N GLU A 70 -0.14 -4.11 15.38
CA GLU A 70 0.14 -4.17 16.82
C GLU A 70 0.55 -5.57 17.29
N GLN A 71 -0.12 -6.60 16.79
CA GLN A 71 0.11 -7.97 17.24
C GLN A 71 1.36 -8.59 16.63
N PHE A 72 1.64 -8.34 15.35
CA PHE A 72 2.70 -9.04 14.63
C PHE A 72 3.95 -8.21 14.40
N LEU A 73 3.90 -6.91 14.67
CA LEU A 73 5.01 -5.99 14.55
C LEU A 73 5.80 -6.19 13.23
N PRO A 74 5.17 -6.00 12.06
CA PRO A 74 5.90 -5.99 10.80
C PRO A 74 6.88 -4.80 10.77
N GLU A 75 7.85 -4.82 9.88
CA GLU A 75 8.79 -3.70 9.74
C GLU A 75 8.10 -2.49 9.10
N ILE A 76 7.15 -2.75 8.18
CA ILE A 76 6.33 -1.76 7.47
C ILE A 76 4.87 -2.14 7.58
N CYS A 77 4.01 -1.14 7.54
CA CYS A 77 2.57 -1.31 7.48
C CYS A 77 1.97 -0.28 6.53
N THR A 78 1.21 -0.72 5.52
CA THR A 78 0.57 0.21 4.58
C THR A 78 -0.64 0.88 5.24
N LEU A 79 -0.71 2.21 5.10
CA LEU A 79 -1.77 3.07 5.63
C LEU A 79 -2.33 3.94 4.50
N ASP A 80 -3.56 3.67 4.08
CA ASP A 80 -4.24 4.37 2.99
C ASP A 80 -4.60 5.81 3.39
N ALA A 81 -4.07 6.79 2.68
CA ALA A 81 -4.04 8.18 3.13
C ALA A 81 -5.24 9.02 2.69
N GLY A 82 -6.43 8.46 2.64
CA GLY A 82 -7.60 9.29 2.34
C GLY A 82 -8.85 8.53 1.94
N THR A 83 -9.93 9.28 1.81
CA THR A 83 -11.23 8.79 1.38
C THR A 83 -11.37 8.97 -0.13
N LEU A 84 -11.79 7.94 -0.84
CA LEU A 84 -11.99 7.98 -2.29
C LEU A 84 -13.11 7.04 -2.74
N ASN A 85 -13.70 7.33 -3.92
CA ASN A 85 -14.51 6.35 -4.61
C ASN A 85 -13.63 5.20 -5.07
N PHE A 86 -14.01 3.96 -4.77
CA PHE A 86 -13.22 2.78 -5.12
C PHE A 86 -13.84 2.06 -6.30
N GLY A 87 -13.35 2.38 -7.49
CA GLY A 87 -13.87 1.84 -8.73
C GLY A 87 -15.20 2.44 -9.16
N ASP A 88 -15.85 1.77 -10.10
CA ASP A 88 -17.13 2.21 -10.70
C ASP A 88 -18.30 1.50 -10.02
N SER A 89 -18.44 1.76 -8.72
CA SER A 89 -19.42 1.11 -7.84
C SER A 89 -20.00 2.11 -6.84
N SER A 90 -20.85 1.63 -5.91
CA SER A 90 -21.36 2.38 -4.76
C SER A 90 -20.42 2.40 -3.56
N VAL A 91 -19.26 1.74 -3.67
CA VAL A 91 -18.31 1.62 -2.57
C VAL A 91 -17.39 2.84 -2.49
N ILE A 92 -17.26 3.35 -1.28
CA ILE A 92 -16.33 4.42 -0.90
C ILE A 92 -15.38 3.86 0.14
N THR A 93 -14.07 3.96 -0.09
CA THR A 93 -13.10 3.69 0.97
C THR A 93 -12.96 4.94 1.85
N VAL A 94 -13.18 4.80 3.15
CA VAL A 94 -13.26 5.90 4.12
C VAL A 94 -12.06 5.87 5.06
N ASN A 95 -11.25 6.92 4.99
CA ASN A 95 -10.12 7.15 5.90
C ASN A 95 -10.15 8.61 6.37
N THR A 96 -10.70 8.86 7.56
CA THR A 96 -10.79 10.23 8.07
C THR A 96 -9.43 10.76 8.54
N PRO A 97 -9.18 12.07 8.45
CA PRO A 97 -7.95 12.67 8.96
C PRO A 97 -7.66 12.36 10.43
N ASN A 98 -8.69 12.25 11.27
CA ASN A 98 -8.52 11.89 12.68
C ASN A 98 -8.07 10.44 12.87
N ASP A 99 -8.64 9.51 12.11
CA ASP A 99 -8.28 8.10 12.21
C ASP A 99 -6.87 7.86 11.69
N LEU A 100 -6.50 8.50 10.58
CA LEU A 100 -5.14 8.45 10.05
C LEU A 100 -4.11 9.00 11.04
N ARG A 101 -4.40 10.10 11.76
CA ARG A 101 -3.53 10.60 12.83
C ARG A 101 -3.39 9.61 13.98
N LYS A 102 -4.49 8.98 14.42
CA LYS A 102 -4.46 7.95 15.47
C LYS A 102 -3.62 6.75 15.05
N ALA A 103 -3.85 6.24 13.82
CA ALA A 103 -3.09 5.11 13.28
C ALA A 103 -1.60 5.44 13.16
N ALA A 104 -1.25 6.55 12.52
CA ALA A 104 0.15 6.96 12.34
C ALA A 104 0.87 7.14 13.68
N LYS A 105 0.22 7.78 14.67
CA LYS A 105 0.75 7.92 16.03
C LYS A 105 1.02 6.55 16.66
N LYS A 106 0.05 5.64 16.60
CA LYS A 106 0.17 4.31 17.20
C LYS A 106 1.26 3.48 16.53
N LEU A 107 1.31 3.46 15.20
CA LEU A 107 2.35 2.75 14.45
C LEU A 107 3.75 3.26 14.80
N LYS A 108 3.92 4.58 14.93
CA LYS A 108 5.17 5.19 15.37
C LYS A 108 5.54 4.77 16.79
N GLU A 109 4.59 4.72 17.73
CA GLU A 109 4.81 4.29 19.12
C GLU A 109 5.28 2.85 19.23
N ILE A 110 4.76 1.94 18.38
CA ILE A 110 5.16 0.52 18.39
C ILE A 110 6.36 0.22 17.49
N GLY A 111 6.95 1.24 16.84
CA GLY A 111 8.14 1.08 16.00
C GLY A 111 7.88 0.41 14.64
N VAL A 112 6.65 0.40 14.16
CA VAL A 112 6.27 -0.04 12.82
C VAL A 112 6.24 1.17 11.88
N LYS A 113 6.95 1.11 10.75
CA LYS A 113 6.98 2.23 9.81
C LYS A 113 5.72 2.25 8.95
N PRO A 114 4.89 3.32 9.01
CA PRO A 114 3.79 3.45 8.07
C PRO A 114 4.30 3.75 6.66
N GLU A 115 3.81 3.01 5.68
CA GLU A 115 3.91 3.33 4.26
C GLU A 115 2.60 4.01 3.86
N ILE A 116 2.68 5.30 3.56
CA ILE A 116 1.50 6.11 3.22
C ILE A 116 1.10 5.83 1.78
N GLU A 117 0.05 5.07 1.58
CA GLU A 117 -0.49 4.81 0.25
C GLU A 117 -1.42 5.95 -0.18
N ALA A 118 -1.07 6.55 -1.31
CA ALA A 118 -1.77 7.70 -1.88
C ALA A 118 -2.33 7.34 -3.26
N PHE A 119 -3.63 7.51 -3.42
CA PHE A 119 -4.36 7.23 -4.64
C PHE A 119 -4.59 8.47 -5.50
N ASP A 120 -4.35 9.66 -4.94
CA ASP A 120 -4.48 10.95 -5.62
C ASP A 120 -3.63 12.04 -4.95
N LEU A 121 -3.73 13.27 -5.49
CA LEU A 121 -3.02 14.44 -4.97
C LEU A 121 -3.43 14.83 -3.54
N GLY A 122 -4.71 14.69 -3.19
CA GLY A 122 -5.21 15.02 -1.86
C GLY A 122 -4.67 14.05 -0.80
N ASN A 123 -4.62 12.76 -1.14
CA ASN A 123 -4.02 11.73 -0.30
C ASN A 123 -2.53 11.99 -0.07
N MET A 124 -1.78 12.30 -1.14
CA MET A 124 -0.35 12.65 -1.02
C MET A 124 -0.14 13.90 -0.17
N TRP A 125 -0.96 14.92 -0.36
CA TRP A 125 -0.90 16.15 0.44
C TRP A 125 -1.18 15.88 1.91
N PHE A 126 -2.16 15.03 2.22
CA PHE A 126 -2.44 14.68 3.61
C PHE A 126 -1.31 13.82 4.22
N GLY A 127 -0.73 12.89 3.48
CA GLY A 127 0.47 12.16 3.90
C GLY A 127 1.64 13.10 4.24
N ALA A 128 1.89 14.10 3.39
CA ALA A 128 2.88 15.15 3.66
C ALA A 128 2.53 15.97 4.92
N GLN A 129 1.24 16.20 5.19
CA GLN A 129 0.79 16.87 6.41
C GLN A 129 1.05 16.03 7.67
N LEU A 130 0.82 14.70 7.62
CA LEU A 130 1.16 13.79 8.74
C LEU A 130 2.65 13.86 9.09
N TYR A 131 3.50 13.96 8.08
CA TYR A 131 4.95 14.14 8.30
C TYR A 131 5.27 15.48 8.97
N LYS A 132 4.69 16.59 8.51
CA LYS A 132 4.84 17.92 9.13
C LYS A 132 4.37 17.95 10.58
N GLU A 133 3.36 17.19 10.92
CA GLU A 133 2.85 17.03 12.29
C GLU A 133 3.76 16.14 13.17
N GLY A 134 4.85 15.58 12.60
CA GLY A 134 5.77 14.70 13.30
C GLY A 134 5.21 13.31 13.61
N LEU A 135 4.16 12.89 12.91
CA LEU A 135 3.52 11.59 13.10
C LEU A 135 4.21 10.46 12.31
N LEU A 136 5.02 10.80 11.29
CA LEU A 136 5.81 9.84 10.53
C LEU A 136 7.28 9.91 10.94
N SER A 137 7.96 8.76 10.96
CA SER A 137 9.40 8.67 11.23
C SER A 137 10.25 8.92 9.98
N ASP A 138 11.45 9.48 10.16
CA ASP A 138 12.41 9.69 9.07
C ASP A 138 13.07 8.39 8.57
N PRO A 139 13.30 8.31 7.25
CA PRO A 139 12.63 9.05 6.20
C PRO A 139 11.16 8.64 6.11
N PRO A 140 10.20 9.53 5.79
CA PRO A 140 8.82 9.12 5.59
C PRO A 140 8.71 8.27 4.33
N LEU A 141 7.85 7.25 4.37
CA LEU A 141 7.67 6.28 3.28
C LEU A 141 6.29 6.48 2.65
N PHE A 142 6.28 6.59 1.32
CA PHE A 142 5.07 6.79 0.52
C PHE A 142 4.92 5.72 -0.54
N GLN A 143 3.69 5.44 -0.93
CA GLN A 143 3.36 4.59 -2.08
C GLN A 143 2.33 5.29 -2.96
N MET A 144 2.61 5.38 -4.27
CA MET A 144 1.70 5.97 -5.25
C MET A 144 0.96 4.86 -6.00
N CYS A 145 -0.34 4.73 -5.74
CA CYS A 145 -1.23 3.82 -6.44
C CYS A 145 -1.89 4.55 -7.61
N MET A 146 -1.58 4.12 -8.84
CA MET A 146 -2.01 4.80 -10.06
C MET A 146 -3.02 3.96 -10.84
N GLY A 147 -4.08 4.61 -11.31
CA GLY A 147 -5.02 3.98 -12.25
C GLY A 147 -6.20 3.25 -11.60
N ILE A 148 -6.39 3.35 -10.30
CA ILE A 148 -7.69 3.05 -9.69
C ILE A 148 -8.70 4.06 -10.24
N PRO A 149 -9.86 3.62 -10.77
CA PRO A 149 -10.86 4.54 -11.28
C PRO A 149 -11.23 5.61 -10.25
N TRP A 150 -11.20 6.86 -10.69
CA TRP A 150 -11.49 8.09 -9.94
C TRP A 150 -10.39 8.53 -8.96
N GLY A 151 -9.31 7.73 -8.80
CA GLY A 151 -8.04 8.18 -8.25
C GLY A 151 -7.14 8.84 -9.31
N ALA A 152 -5.84 8.94 -9.04
CA ALA A 152 -4.87 9.49 -10.00
C ALA A 152 -4.75 8.57 -11.24
N PRO A 153 -4.90 9.11 -12.46
CA PRO A 153 -4.73 8.31 -13.66
C PRO A 153 -3.29 7.82 -13.82
N ALA A 154 -3.11 6.62 -14.41
CA ALA A 154 -1.80 6.04 -14.67
C ALA A 154 -1.07 6.81 -15.80
N THR A 155 -0.57 8.01 -15.48
CA THR A 155 0.18 8.89 -16.38
C THR A 155 1.42 9.46 -15.69
N THR A 156 2.45 9.73 -16.47
CA THR A 156 3.68 10.40 -15.98
C THR A 156 3.37 11.74 -15.32
N LEU A 157 2.44 12.51 -15.87
CA LEU A 157 2.08 13.82 -15.34
C LEU A 157 1.44 13.72 -13.96
N ALA A 158 0.52 12.77 -13.75
CA ALA A 158 -0.11 12.57 -12.46
C ALA A 158 0.91 12.09 -11.40
N MET A 159 1.79 11.14 -11.76
CA MET A 159 2.87 10.70 -10.87
C MET A 159 3.82 11.84 -10.51
N GLN A 160 4.20 12.67 -11.48
CA GLN A 160 5.05 13.85 -11.22
C GLN A 160 4.37 14.83 -10.27
N ALA A 161 3.09 15.13 -10.48
CA ALA A 161 2.35 16.04 -9.61
C ALA A 161 2.27 15.52 -8.15
N MET A 162 2.06 14.21 -7.95
CA MET A 162 2.10 13.60 -6.62
C MET A 162 3.50 13.68 -6.01
N LYS A 163 4.55 13.42 -6.80
CA LYS A 163 5.95 13.52 -6.35
C LYS A 163 6.31 14.95 -5.92
N ASP A 164 5.82 15.97 -6.61
CA ASP A 164 6.11 17.37 -6.29
C ASP A 164 5.50 17.83 -4.95
N ILE A 165 4.43 17.18 -4.50
CA ILE A 165 3.79 17.41 -3.20
C ILE A 165 4.50 16.69 -2.05
N MET A 166 5.12 15.55 -2.36
CA MET A 166 5.81 14.71 -1.37
C MET A 166 6.95 15.49 -0.69
N PRO A 167 7.21 15.28 0.63
CA PRO A 167 8.39 15.84 1.29
C PRO A 167 9.69 15.41 0.58
N LYS A 168 10.68 16.31 0.53
CA LYS A 168 11.97 16.02 -0.14
C LYS A 168 12.74 14.86 0.46
N GLU A 169 12.54 14.62 1.75
CA GLU A 169 13.11 13.50 2.52
C GLU A 169 12.41 12.18 2.24
N GLY A 170 11.25 12.23 1.57
CA GLY A 170 10.40 11.07 1.33
C GLY A 170 11.07 10.02 0.45
N VAL A 171 11.06 8.78 0.91
CA VAL A 171 11.29 7.62 0.06
C VAL A 171 9.94 7.15 -0.45
N TRP A 172 9.88 6.75 -1.72
CA TRP A 172 8.60 6.39 -2.30
C TRP A 172 8.68 5.19 -3.23
N SER A 173 7.58 4.46 -3.27
CA SER A 173 7.28 3.44 -4.25
C SER A 173 6.13 3.90 -5.16
N GLY A 174 6.00 3.28 -6.31
CA GLY A 174 4.90 3.55 -7.24
C GLY A 174 4.57 2.36 -8.10
N PHE A 175 3.31 2.24 -8.41
CA PHE A 175 2.78 1.21 -9.29
C PHE A 175 1.54 1.71 -10.03
N ALA A 176 1.14 0.98 -11.05
CA ALA A 176 -0.13 1.19 -11.72
C ALA A 176 -0.84 -0.15 -11.92
N ILE A 177 -2.16 -0.13 -11.82
CA ILE A 177 -2.95 -1.37 -11.91
C ILE A 177 -3.05 -1.92 -13.34
N SER A 178 -3.28 -3.23 -13.43
CA SER A 178 -3.58 -3.97 -14.65
C SER A 178 -2.47 -3.85 -15.71
N LYS A 179 -2.84 -3.58 -16.96
CA LYS A 179 -1.90 -3.49 -18.09
C LYS A 179 -0.79 -2.44 -17.93
N ASN A 180 -0.97 -1.50 -17.02
CA ASN A 180 -0.01 -0.42 -16.78
C ASN A 180 1.07 -0.80 -15.74
N GLU A 181 0.95 -1.92 -15.02
CA GLU A 181 1.92 -2.33 -13.99
C GLU A 181 3.36 -2.38 -14.52
N MET A 182 3.61 -3.17 -15.56
CA MET A 182 4.96 -3.33 -16.11
C MET A 182 5.56 -2.06 -16.76
N PRO A 183 4.81 -1.25 -17.52
CA PRO A 183 5.30 0.07 -17.96
C PRO A 183 5.67 0.99 -16.79
N PHE A 184 4.92 0.93 -15.69
CA PHE A 184 5.18 1.76 -14.51
C PHE A 184 6.38 1.29 -13.69
N VAL A 185 6.86 0.05 -13.83
CA VAL A 185 8.17 -0.36 -13.29
C VAL A 185 9.27 0.56 -13.78
N ALA A 186 9.42 0.69 -15.10
CA ALA A 186 10.41 1.58 -15.71
C ALA A 186 10.14 3.06 -15.37
N GLN A 187 8.88 3.49 -15.47
CA GLN A 187 8.47 4.87 -15.15
C GLN A 187 8.85 5.27 -13.73
N THR A 188 8.53 4.43 -12.74
CA THR A 188 8.82 4.68 -11.33
C THR A 188 10.32 4.78 -11.08
N ILE A 189 11.12 3.84 -11.62
CA ILE A 189 12.58 3.83 -11.48
C ILE A 189 13.18 5.11 -12.07
N LEU A 190 12.81 5.46 -13.30
CA LEU A 190 13.34 6.66 -14.00
C LEU A 190 12.99 7.97 -13.27
N MET A 191 11.89 7.98 -12.52
CA MET A 191 11.53 9.12 -11.67
C MET A 191 12.15 9.09 -10.28
N GLY A 192 12.99 8.08 -9.97
CA GLY A 192 13.72 7.96 -8.71
C GLY A 192 12.92 7.28 -7.59
N GLY A 193 11.87 6.55 -7.92
CA GLY A 193 11.07 5.74 -6.99
C GLY A 193 11.42 4.27 -7.05
N ASN A 194 10.74 3.47 -6.23
CA ASN A 194 10.87 2.03 -6.14
C ASN A 194 9.61 1.38 -6.71
N PRO A 195 9.68 0.43 -7.65
CA PRO A 195 8.48 -0.17 -8.23
C PRO A 195 7.84 -1.20 -7.28
N ARG A 196 6.52 -1.29 -7.30
CA ARG A 196 5.73 -2.39 -6.74
C ARG A 196 5.14 -3.20 -7.90
N VAL A 197 5.10 -4.54 -7.74
CA VAL A 197 4.43 -5.47 -8.66
C VAL A 197 3.81 -6.62 -7.86
N GLY A 198 2.73 -7.20 -8.40
CA GLY A 198 2.11 -8.37 -7.81
C GLY A 198 0.71 -8.65 -8.34
N LEU A 199 0.18 -9.82 -7.95
CA LEU A 199 -1.14 -10.29 -8.40
C LEU A 199 -2.32 -9.47 -7.85
N GLU A 200 -2.09 -8.65 -6.84
CA GLU A 200 -3.08 -7.68 -6.37
C GLU A 200 -3.35 -6.63 -7.44
N ASP A 201 -2.30 -6.21 -8.14
CA ASP A 201 -2.35 -5.09 -9.08
C ASP A 201 -2.55 -5.54 -10.52
N ASN A 202 -2.05 -6.73 -10.89
CA ASN A 202 -2.13 -7.28 -12.25
C ASN A 202 -2.06 -8.81 -12.27
N LEU A 203 -3.00 -9.43 -12.98
CA LEU A 203 -3.08 -10.89 -13.11
C LEU A 203 -2.24 -11.46 -14.27
N TYR A 204 -1.68 -10.63 -15.14
CA TYR A 204 -1.11 -11.08 -16.42
C TYR A 204 0.38 -10.79 -16.55
N LEU A 205 1.15 -11.81 -16.89
CA LEU A 205 2.55 -11.67 -17.31
C LEU A 205 2.67 -11.01 -18.70
N SER A 206 1.73 -11.31 -19.57
CA SER A 206 1.56 -10.73 -20.91
C SER A 206 0.12 -10.94 -21.36
N LYS A 207 -0.28 -10.33 -22.48
CA LYS A 207 -1.64 -10.46 -23.02
C LYS A 207 -2.07 -11.93 -23.11
N GLY A 208 -3.14 -12.29 -22.36
CA GLY A 208 -3.73 -13.63 -22.35
C GLY A 208 -2.95 -14.68 -21.56
N LYS A 209 -1.82 -14.35 -20.93
CA LYS A 209 -1.03 -15.28 -20.11
C LYS A 209 -1.04 -14.83 -18.63
N LEU A 210 -1.67 -15.62 -17.77
CA LEU A 210 -1.67 -15.39 -16.33
C LEU A 210 -0.26 -15.49 -15.74
N ALA A 211 -0.02 -14.74 -14.67
CA ALA A 211 1.24 -14.68 -13.96
C ALA A 211 1.16 -15.34 -12.58
N THR A 212 2.32 -15.62 -12.00
CA THR A 212 2.51 -15.79 -10.56
C THR A 212 3.20 -14.54 -10.00
N ASN A 213 3.14 -14.31 -8.68
CA ASN A 213 3.88 -13.22 -8.03
C ASN A 213 5.39 -13.27 -8.36
N ALA A 214 6.00 -14.47 -8.30
CA ALA A 214 7.41 -14.64 -8.65
C ALA A 214 7.73 -14.18 -10.08
N GLN A 215 6.90 -14.55 -11.06
CA GLN A 215 7.10 -14.14 -12.46
C GLN A 215 6.98 -12.62 -12.67
N LEU A 216 6.08 -11.95 -11.94
CA LEU A 216 5.96 -10.48 -12.01
C LEU A 216 7.20 -9.81 -11.40
N VAL A 217 7.68 -10.29 -10.25
CA VAL A 217 8.91 -9.80 -9.61
C VAL A 217 10.13 -10.03 -10.51
N GLU A 218 10.32 -11.23 -11.07
CA GLU A 218 11.40 -11.53 -12.00
C GLU A 218 11.37 -10.62 -13.24
N LYS A 219 10.17 -10.32 -13.73
CA LYS A 219 10.01 -9.42 -14.87
C LYS A 219 10.37 -7.98 -14.51
N ALA A 220 9.97 -7.51 -13.33
CA ALA A 220 10.33 -6.19 -12.83
C ALA A 220 11.85 -6.04 -12.65
N ILE A 221 12.51 -7.08 -12.09
CA ILE A 221 13.98 -7.11 -11.95
C ILE A 221 14.66 -7.03 -13.33
N ARG A 222 14.21 -7.79 -14.33
CA ARG A 222 14.78 -7.69 -15.71
C ARG A 222 14.60 -6.31 -16.30
N ILE A 223 13.44 -5.66 -16.11
CA ILE A 223 13.22 -4.28 -16.60
C ILE A 223 14.20 -3.31 -15.91
N ALA A 224 14.40 -3.45 -14.60
CA ALA A 224 15.34 -2.63 -13.86
C ALA A 224 16.78 -2.82 -14.36
N ASP A 225 17.22 -4.07 -14.57
CA ASP A 225 18.55 -4.43 -15.05
C ASP A 225 18.81 -3.86 -16.45
N GLU A 226 17.88 -4.00 -17.39
CA GLU A 226 17.99 -3.46 -18.75
C GLU A 226 18.14 -1.93 -18.81
N ILE A 227 17.68 -1.21 -17.78
CA ILE A 227 17.86 0.25 -17.67
C ILE A 227 18.94 0.64 -16.65
N GLY A 228 19.78 -0.31 -16.22
CA GLY A 228 20.96 -0.09 -15.38
C GLY A 228 20.72 0.05 -13.88
N TYR A 229 19.63 -0.51 -13.37
CA TYR A 229 19.29 -0.50 -11.93
C TYR A 229 19.22 -1.92 -11.36
N SER A 230 19.50 -2.06 -10.08
CA SER A 230 19.37 -3.31 -9.35
C SER A 230 18.65 -3.11 -8.02
N PRO A 231 17.93 -4.14 -7.51
CA PRO A 231 17.28 -4.05 -6.22
C PRO A 231 18.33 -3.95 -5.09
N MET A 232 17.98 -3.18 -4.06
CA MET A 232 18.73 -3.18 -2.79
C MET A 232 18.51 -4.50 -2.05
N THR A 233 19.48 -4.90 -1.26
CA THR A 233 19.31 -6.00 -0.31
C THR A 233 18.36 -5.59 0.82
N PRO A 234 17.72 -6.55 1.52
CA PRO A 234 16.90 -6.24 2.69
C PRO A 234 17.67 -5.48 3.79
N ALA A 235 18.97 -5.77 3.97
CA ALA A 235 19.82 -5.07 4.95
C ALA A 235 20.01 -3.60 4.58
N GLU A 236 20.38 -3.30 3.33
CA GLU A 236 20.52 -1.93 2.83
C GLU A 236 19.18 -1.17 2.90
N THR A 237 18.07 -1.85 2.61
CA THR A 237 16.73 -1.24 2.69
C THR A 237 16.37 -0.90 4.13
N ARG A 238 16.65 -1.79 5.10
CA ARG A 238 16.44 -1.51 6.54
C ARG A 238 17.25 -0.30 7.00
N GLU A 239 18.49 -0.22 6.60
CA GLU A 239 19.37 0.92 6.91
C GLU A 239 18.79 2.22 6.31
N LYS A 240 18.48 2.22 5.00
CA LYS A 240 17.95 3.38 4.29
C LYS A 240 16.64 3.88 4.89
N LEU A 241 15.73 2.98 5.21
CA LEU A 241 14.40 3.30 5.74
C LEU A 241 14.40 3.40 7.28
N LYS A 242 15.52 3.10 7.95
CA LYS A 242 15.63 3.03 9.42
C LYS A 242 14.56 2.13 10.05
N LEU A 243 14.38 0.94 9.47
CA LEU A 243 13.39 -0.02 9.94
C LEU A 243 13.85 -0.71 11.22
N ILE A 244 12.88 -1.03 12.07
CA ILE A 244 13.08 -1.83 13.28
C ILE A 244 12.70 -3.27 12.95
N LYS A 245 13.68 -4.18 12.97
CA LYS A 245 13.41 -5.61 12.80
C LYS A 245 12.97 -6.18 14.17
N HIS A 246 11.68 -6.40 14.29
CA HIS A 246 11.12 -7.07 15.47
C HIS A 246 11.41 -8.59 15.42
N LYS A 247 11.55 -9.19 16.61
CA LYS A 247 11.86 -10.64 16.75
C LYS A 247 10.60 -11.49 16.61
#